data_f2df5d4435364119da8ef64bfe7e4f2a
#
_entry.id   f2df5d4435364119da8ef64bfe7e4f2a
#
_cell.length_a   1.000
_cell.length_b   1.000
_cell.length_c   1.000
_cell.angle_alpha   90.00
_cell.angle_beta   90.00
_cell.angle_gamma   90.00
#
_symmetry.space_group_name_H-M   'P 1'
#
loop_
_entity.id
_entity.type
_entity.pdbx_description
1 polymer ?
#
loop_
_entity_poly.entity_id
_entity_poly.type
_entity_poly.pdbx_seq_one_letter_code
_entity_poly.pdbx_strand_id
1 'polypeptide(L)'
;LTERPNAQAFFYEGSTYREFGILMVHGFGGSPAELRPLGLHFAERGYTVDCPLLPRHGGPPSEMRGAKWQEWVEAAAKSLHELRQSCSKVLVCGLSMGGLVTLQLARRQAEFGQIDGIVLMGTPVALRNRLAGLARLAKHVVSDFGPLDRADFRQPHVQKFVLRNAPPDAVIDFSDKQVIAAIRKQARIPLDAVDQLLQLNKLAVRELPHVRVPALIAQGRHDHVVSPHSAQAIYERIGSTDKQLLWLPHSAHVLPLEPDHAELFAAVRQFVGQVAG
;
A
#
# COMPACT_ATOMS: atom_id res chain seq x y z
N LEU A 1 -23.14 -1.82 4.23
CA LEU A 1 -22.26 -2.30 3.17
C LEU A 1 -21.66 -3.59 3.63
N THR A 2 -22.02 -4.67 2.95
CA THR A 2 -21.43 -5.99 3.12
C THR A 2 -19.93 -5.97 2.82
N GLU A 3 -19.17 -6.77 3.56
CA GLU A 3 -17.74 -6.98 3.39
C GLU A 3 -17.36 -7.12 1.90
N ARG A 4 -16.30 -6.45 1.47
CA ARG A 4 -15.78 -6.61 0.11
C ARG A 4 -15.26 -8.04 -0.03
N PRO A 5 -15.74 -8.89 -0.94
CA PRO A 5 -15.46 -10.32 -0.95
C PRO A 5 -13.97 -10.70 -0.98
N ASN A 6 -13.08 -9.80 -1.42
CA ASN A 6 -11.63 -10.01 -1.49
C ASN A 6 -10.83 -9.07 -0.56
N ALA A 7 -11.49 -8.33 0.34
CA ALA A 7 -10.82 -7.38 1.24
C ALA A 7 -10.12 -8.07 2.42
N GLN A 8 -10.44 -9.33 2.67
CA GLN A 8 -9.90 -10.13 3.77
C GLN A 8 -8.40 -10.39 3.61
N ALA A 9 -7.73 -10.54 4.75
CA ALA A 9 -6.36 -11.04 4.80
C ALA A 9 -6.23 -12.36 4.00
N PHE A 10 -5.05 -12.65 3.52
CA PHE A 10 -4.76 -13.95 2.91
C PHE A 10 -3.38 -14.46 3.33
N PHE A 11 -3.32 -15.78 3.50
CA PHE A 11 -2.10 -16.51 3.72
C PHE A 11 -2.04 -17.69 2.75
N TYR A 12 -0.91 -17.85 2.09
CA TYR A 12 -0.63 -18.99 1.21
C TYR A 12 0.64 -19.68 1.70
N GLU A 13 0.50 -20.93 2.15
CA GLU A 13 1.65 -21.74 2.54
C GLU A 13 2.43 -22.17 1.30
N GLY A 14 3.74 -21.95 1.32
CA GLY A 14 4.63 -22.33 0.23
C GLY A 14 4.86 -23.84 0.13
N SER A 15 5.19 -24.29 -1.05
CA SER A 15 5.55 -25.70 -1.32
C SER A 15 7.03 -25.84 -1.70
N THR A 16 7.46 -25.22 -2.81
CA THR A 16 8.82 -25.33 -3.36
C THR A 16 9.81 -24.42 -2.65
N TYR A 17 9.40 -23.16 -2.39
CA TYR A 17 10.22 -22.14 -1.69
C TYR A 17 9.59 -21.81 -0.34
N ARG A 18 9.19 -22.84 0.39
CA ARG A 18 8.46 -22.72 1.66
C ARG A 18 9.18 -21.84 2.68
N GLU A 19 10.51 -21.90 2.72
CA GLU A 19 11.34 -21.15 3.66
C GLU A 19 11.58 -19.68 3.23
N PHE A 20 11.02 -19.27 2.08
CA PHE A 20 11.07 -17.88 1.62
C PHE A 20 9.68 -17.26 1.80
N GLY A 21 9.56 -16.33 2.78
CA GLY A 21 8.34 -15.61 3.09
C GLY A 21 8.25 -14.29 2.30
N ILE A 22 7.06 -13.96 1.84
CA ILE A 22 6.74 -12.67 1.23
C ILE A 22 5.60 -12.03 2.03
N LEU A 23 5.94 -11.02 2.84
CA LEU A 23 4.96 -10.20 3.52
C LEU A 23 4.49 -9.08 2.59
N MET A 24 3.17 -8.92 2.45
CA MET A 24 2.56 -7.88 1.63
C MET A 24 1.77 -6.91 2.49
N VAL A 25 1.96 -5.60 2.28
CA VAL A 25 1.33 -4.54 3.08
C VAL A 25 0.59 -3.57 2.15
N HIS A 26 -0.75 -3.52 2.28
CA HIS A 26 -1.62 -2.73 1.41
C HIS A 26 -1.63 -1.22 1.73
N GLY A 27 -2.30 -0.43 0.88
CA GLY A 27 -2.36 1.02 0.97
C GLY A 27 -3.41 1.57 1.94
N PHE A 28 -3.37 2.90 2.16
CA PHE A 28 -4.32 3.65 2.99
C PHE A 28 -5.72 3.62 2.38
N GLY A 29 -6.71 3.23 3.17
CA GLY A 29 -8.09 3.06 2.72
C GLY A 29 -8.30 1.88 1.76
N GLY A 30 -7.24 1.12 1.47
CA GLY A 30 -7.26 -0.09 0.65
C GLY A 30 -7.48 -1.37 1.44
N SER A 31 -7.10 -2.50 0.84
CA SER A 31 -7.21 -3.82 1.46
C SER A 31 -6.25 -4.81 0.78
N PRO A 32 -6.09 -6.04 1.31
CA PRO A 32 -5.31 -7.10 0.67
C PRO A 32 -5.71 -7.42 -0.78
N ALA A 33 -6.93 -7.09 -1.20
CA ALA A 33 -7.39 -7.25 -2.59
C ALA A 33 -6.46 -6.58 -3.62
N GLU A 34 -5.82 -5.45 -3.25
CA GLU A 34 -4.92 -4.70 -4.12
C GLU A 34 -3.62 -5.46 -4.44
N LEU A 35 -3.21 -6.34 -3.54
CA LEU A 35 -1.97 -7.12 -3.63
C LEU A 35 -2.20 -8.60 -3.96
N ARG A 36 -3.46 -9.06 -3.92
CA ARG A 36 -3.80 -10.47 -4.15
C ARG A 36 -3.28 -11.04 -5.47
N PRO A 37 -3.34 -10.33 -6.63
CA PRO A 37 -2.78 -10.87 -7.88
C PRO A 37 -1.27 -11.12 -7.79
N LEU A 38 -0.51 -10.22 -7.16
CA LEU A 38 0.91 -10.43 -6.91
C LEU A 38 1.14 -11.57 -5.92
N GLY A 39 0.31 -11.66 -4.87
CA GLY A 39 0.37 -12.75 -3.88
C GLY A 39 0.13 -14.12 -4.51
N LEU A 40 -0.88 -14.26 -5.34
CA LEU A 40 -1.18 -15.49 -6.08
C LEU A 40 -0.03 -15.85 -7.04
N HIS A 41 0.54 -14.87 -7.74
CA HIS A 41 1.68 -15.09 -8.63
C HIS A 41 2.86 -15.77 -7.92
N PHE A 42 3.13 -15.41 -6.66
CA PHE A 42 4.20 -16.05 -5.87
C PHE A 42 3.75 -17.36 -5.22
N ALA A 43 2.51 -17.43 -4.73
CA ALA A 43 1.95 -18.65 -4.14
C ALA A 43 1.93 -19.81 -5.14
N GLU A 44 1.51 -19.58 -6.40
CA GLU A 44 1.53 -20.55 -7.50
C GLU A 44 2.94 -21.04 -7.84
N ARG A 45 3.97 -20.31 -7.45
CA ARG A 45 5.39 -20.68 -7.61
C ARG A 45 5.98 -21.31 -6.36
N GLY A 46 5.15 -21.54 -5.35
CA GLY A 46 5.54 -22.27 -4.16
C GLY A 46 6.20 -21.42 -3.06
N TYR A 47 6.09 -20.10 -3.09
CA TYR A 47 6.51 -19.21 -2.00
C TYR A 47 5.46 -19.11 -0.90
N THR A 48 5.89 -18.92 0.34
CA THR A 48 4.99 -18.58 1.45
C THR A 48 4.65 -17.09 1.37
N VAL A 49 3.36 -16.76 1.34
CA VAL A 49 2.89 -15.37 1.18
C VAL A 49 1.89 -15.03 2.26
N ASP A 50 2.09 -13.89 2.92
CA ASP A 50 1.14 -13.32 3.89
C ASP A 50 0.79 -11.87 3.53
N CYS A 51 -0.49 -11.54 3.65
CA CYS A 51 -0.99 -10.18 3.50
C CYS A 51 -2.06 -9.92 4.57
N PRO A 52 -1.68 -9.33 5.70
CA PRO A 52 -2.64 -8.98 6.75
C PRO A 52 -3.58 -7.88 6.28
N LEU A 53 -4.81 -7.88 6.80
CA LEU A 53 -5.68 -6.72 6.75
C LEU A 53 -5.26 -5.76 7.89
N LEU A 54 -4.80 -4.59 7.54
CA LEU A 54 -4.38 -3.59 8.52
C LEU A 54 -5.58 -3.08 9.35
N PRO A 55 -5.38 -2.74 10.63
CA PRO A 55 -6.44 -2.25 11.50
C PRO A 55 -7.22 -1.10 10.87
N ARG A 56 -8.55 -1.17 10.97
CA ARG A 56 -9.53 -0.18 10.48
C ARG A 56 -9.56 -0.01 8.96
N HIS A 57 -9.07 -0.99 8.20
CA HIS A 57 -9.14 -1.07 6.75
C HIS A 57 -10.08 -2.18 6.28
N GLY A 58 -10.31 -2.23 4.96
CA GLY A 58 -11.18 -3.23 4.33
C GLY A 58 -12.67 -2.86 4.28
N GLY A 59 -13.12 -1.97 5.15
CA GLY A 59 -14.46 -1.41 5.19
C GLY A 59 -14.58 0.00 4.59
N PRO A 60 -15.68 0.72 4.88
CA PRO A 60 -15.83 2.12 4.54
C PRO A 60 -14.72 2.99 5.15
N PRO A 61 -14.21 4.02 4.45
CA PRO A 61 -13.15 4.90 4.96
C PRO A 61 -13.45 5.53 6.33
N SER A 62 -14.73 5.70 6.69
CA SER A 62 -15.14 6.23 8.00
C SER A 62 -14.70 5.35 9.19
N GLU A 63 -14.47 4.05 8.96
CA GLU A 63 -13.97 3.12 9.99
C GLU A 63 -12.51 3.40 10.39
N MET A 64 -11.76 4.14 9.54
CA MET A 64 -10.40 4.58 9.89
C MET A 64 -10.37 5.68 10.97
N ARG A 65 -11.53 6.19 11.41
CA ARG A 65 -11.60 7.19 12.48
C ARG A 65 -10.95 6.67 13.76
N GLY A 66 -10.07 7.48 14.35
CA GLY A 66 -9.30 7.13 15.53
C GLY A 66 -8.14 6.16 15.28
N ALA A 67 -7.85 5.78 14.02
CA ALA A 67 -6.69 4.97 13.69
C ALA A 67 -5.39 5.61 14.19
N LYS A 68 -4.43 4.77 14.51
CA LYS A 68 -3.05 5.18 14.84
C LYS A 68 -2.08 4.49 13.89
N TRP A 69 -1.11 5.24 13.38
CA TRP A 69 -0.12 4.66 12.45
C TRP A 69 0.70 3.54 13.08
N GLN A 70 0.87 3.56 14.41
CA GLN A 70 1.54 2.49 15.15
C GLN A 70 0.81 1.16 15.02
N GLU A 71 -0.54 1.18 15.07
CA GLU A 71 -1.37 -0.03 14.90
C GLU A 71 -1.12 -0.70 13.53
N TRP A 72 -0.87 0.08 12.47
CA TRP A 72 -0.57 -0.45 11.14
C TRP A 72 0.82 -1.09 11.08
N VAL A 73 1.82 -0.45 11.71
CA VAL A 73 3.18 -1.01 11.80
C VAL A 73 3.19 -2.26 12.66
N GLU A 74 2.53 -2.27 13.80
CA GLU A 74 2.44 -3.40 14.72
C GLU A 74 1.74 -4.62 14.08
N ALA A 75 0.65 -4.40 13.34
CA ALA A 75 -0.03 -5.48 12.61
C ALA A 75 0.88 -6.12 11.55
N ALA A 76 1.60 -5.31 10.77
CA ALA A 76 2.57 -5.83 9.80
C ALA A 76 3.78 -6.49 10.48
N ALA A 77 4.24 -5.96 11.62
CA ALA A 77 5.32 -6.56 12.42
C ALA A 77 4.92 -7.94 12.98
N LYS A 78 3.66 -8.10 13.41
CA LYS A 78 3.13 -9.40 13.83
C LYS A 78 3.21 -10.43 12.72
N SER A 79 2.74 -10.09 11.51
CA SER A 79 2.84 -10.97 10.35
C SER A 79 4.31 -11.29 9.97
N LEU A 80 5.21 -10.29 10.06
CA LEU A 80 6.65 -10.51 9.86
C LEU A 80 7.18 -11.55 10.87
N HIS A 81 6.83 -11.39 12.14
CA HIS A 81 7.25 -12.32 13.19
C HIS A 81 6.72 -13.75 12.94
N GLU A 82 5.45 -13.89 12.55
CA GLU A 82 4.84 -15.18 12.22
C GLU A 82 5.53 -15.86 11.02
N LEU A 83 5.80 -15.11 9.94
CA LEU A 83 6.56 -15.63 8.80
C LEU A 83 7.98 -16.05 9.20
N ARG A 84 8.66 -15.31 10.06
CA ARG A 84 10.03 -15.63 10.51
C ARG A 84 10.12 -16.90 11.34
N GLN A 85 9.01 -17.44 11.86
CA GLN A 85 9.00 -18.71 12.55
C GLN A 85 9.21 -19.92 11.61
N SER A 86 8.79 -19.79 10.34
CA SER A 86 8.86 -20.85 9.33
C SER A 86 9.73 -20.49 8.11
N CYS A 87 10.05 -19.20 7.93
CA CYS A 87 10.83 -18.73 6.80
C CYS A 87 12.21 -18.22 7.23
N SER A 88 13.26 -18.77 6.62
CA SER A 88 14.65 -18.36 6.84
C SER A 88 14.96 -17.01 6.19
N LYS A 89 14.26 -16.66 5.09
CA LYS A 89 14.33 -15.37 4.42
C LYS A 89 12.93 -14.74 4.29
N VAL A 90 12.84 -13.42 4.44
CA VAL A 90 11.57 -12.68 4.29
C VAL A 90 11.79 -11.40 3.48
N LEU A 91 11.03 -11.28 2.40
CA LEU A 91 10.86 -10.06 1.62
C LEU A 91 9.60 -9.33 2.07
N VAL A 92 9.64 -7.99 2.19
CA VAL A 92 8.46 -7.19 2.50
C VAL A 92 8.09 -6.30 1.31
N CYS A 93 6.87 -6.46 0.79
CA CYS A 93 6.31 -5.71 -0.33
C CYS A 93 5.25 -4.73 0.16
N GLY A 94 5.47 -3.43 0.02
CA GLY A 94 4.52 -2.40 0.46
C GLY A 94 3.97 -1.56 -0.68
N LEU A 95 2.64 -1.41 -0.73
CA LEU A 95 1.95 -0.54 -1.67
C LEU A 95 1.54 0.78 -0.99
N SER A 96 1.92 1.91 -1.55
CA SER A 96 1.51 3.25 -1.06
C SER A 96 1.86 3.44 0.44
N MET A 97 0.90 3.65 1.32
CA MET A 97 1.12 3.65 2.77
C MET A 97 1.82 2.37 3.26
N GLY A 98 1.50 1.22 2.67
CA GLY A 98 2.20 -0.03 2.97
C GLY A 98 3.70 0.05 2.75
N GLY A 99 4.16 0.85 1.78
CA GLY A 99 5.58 1.15 1.60
C GLY A 99 6.19 1.96 2.75
N LEU A 100 5.43 2.89 3.35
CA LEU A 100 5.87 3.61 4.55
C LEU A 100 5.98 2.68 5.76
N VAL A 101 5.02 1.75 5.93
CA VAL A 101 5.07 0.70 6.95
C VAL A 101 6.29 -0.20 6.72
N THR A 102 6.53 -0.63 5.48
CA THR A 102 7.70 -1.43 5.08
C THR A 102 9.01 -0.74 5.46
N LEU A 103 9.13 0.56 5.23
CA LEU A 103 10.30 1.34 5.63
C LEU A 103 10.50 1.36 7.15
N GLN A 104 9.41 1.40 7.95
CA GLN A 104 9.51 1.31 9.41
C GLN A 104 9.96 -0.07 9.87
N LEU A 105 9.43 -1.15 9.29
CA LEU A 105 9.88 -2.51 9.60
C LEU A 105 11.36 -2.68 9.25
N ALA A 106 11.78 -2.26 8.07
CA ALA A 106 13.17 -2.36 7.59
C ALA A 106 14.16 -1.51 8.42
N ARG A 107 13.71 -0.38 8.97
CA ARG A 107 14.52 0.47 9.85
C ARG A 107 14.66 -0.12 11.27
N ARG A 108 13.64 -0.82 11.75
CA ARG A 108 13.53 -1.31 13.14
C ARG A 108 13.66 -2.83 13.23
N GLN A 109 14.52 -3.44 12.42
CA GLN A 109 14.71 -4.90 12.36
C GLN A 109 15.13 -5.50 13.71
N ALA A 110 15.89 -4.78 14.53
CA ALA A 110 16.28 -5.23 15.87
C ALA A 110 15.06 -5.45 16.79
N GLU A 111 13.94 -4.78 16.50
CA GLU A 111 12.72 -4.86 17.28
C GLU A 111 11.71 -5.84 16.65
N PHE A 112 11.54 -5.77 15.32
CA PHE A 112 10.46 -6.48 14.62
C PHE A 112 10.89 -7.78 13.92
N GLY A 113 12.19 -7.99 13.74
CA GLY A 113 12.75 -9.14 13.03
C GLY A 113 13.47 -8.75 11.75
N GLN A 114 14.37 -9.62 11.32
CA GLN A 114 15.19 -9.40 10.14
C GLN A 114 14.34 -9.38 8.86
N ILE A 115 14.74 -8.53 7.91
CA ILE A 115 14.18 -8.42 6.56
C ILE A 115 15.33 -8.55 5.57
N ASP A 116 15.17 -9.41 4.56
CA ASP A 116 16.23 -9.70 3.59
C ASP A 116 16.15 -8.79 2.36
N GLY A 117 14.99 -8.16 2.10
CA GLY A 117 14.80 -7.16 1.06
C GLY A 117 13.43 -6.50 1.13
N ILE A 118 13.27 -5.37 0.46
CA ILE A 118 12.00 -4.63 0.40
C ILE A 118 11.61 -4.26 -1.02
N VAL A 119 10.30 -4.26 -1.28
CA VAL A 119 9.70 -3.74 -2.52
C VAL A 119 8.77 -2.60 -2.17
N LEU A 120 9.04 -1.42 -2.69
CA LEU A 120 8.30 -0.19 -2.43
C LEU A 120 7.52 0.21 -3.69
N MET A 121 6.21 0.09 -3.68
CA MET A 121 5.31 0.33 -4.81
C MET A 121 4.50 1.61 -4.57
N GLY A 122 4.69 2.64 -5.40
CA GLY A 122 3.93 3.89 -5.30
C GLY A 122 4.01 4.54 -3.92
N THR A 123 5.17 4.47 -3.25
CA THR A 123 5.33 4.90 -1.85
C THR A 123 5.46 6.42 -1.74
N PRO A 124 4.60 7.11 -0.96
CA PRO A 124 4.55 8.56 -0.90
C PRO A 124 5.63 9.12 0.05
N VAL A 125 6.76 9.62 -0.47
CA VAL A 125 7.75 10.34 0.35
C VAL A 125 7.86 11.82 -0.02
N ALA A 126 7.49 12.19 -1.24
CA ALA A 126 7.44 13.59 -1.69
C ALA A 126 6.01 14.12 -1.62
N LEU A 127 5.44 14.21 -0.41
CA LEU A 127 4.17 14.91 -0.20
C LEU A 127 4.44 16.42 -0.26
N ARG A 128 3.58 17.16 -0.98
CA ARG A 128 3.63 18.62 -0.97
C ARG A 128 3.35 19.11 0.46
N ASN A 129 4.39 19.52 1.18
CA ASN A 129 4.35 19.96 2.59
C ASN A 129 3.26 20.99 2.92
N ARG A 130 2.75 21.75 1.93
CA ARG A 130 1.68 22.74 2.12
C ARG A 130 0.32 22.11 2.50
N LEU A 131 0.02 20.90 2.01
CA LEU A 131 -1.23 20.21 2.35
C LEU A 131 -1.18 19.55 3.73
N ALA A 132 0.00 19.09 4.16
CA ALA A 132 0.18 18.45 5.46
C ALA A 132 -0.08 19.44 6.63
N GLY A 133 0.41 20.69 6.52
CA GLY A 133 0.14 21.72 7.53
C GLY A 133 -1.33 22.09 7.62
N LEU A 134 -2.02 22.19 6.47
CA LEU A 134 -3.44 22.51 6.40
C LEU A 134 -4.32 21.38 6.96
N ALA A 135 -4.03 20.11 6.67
CA ALA A 135 -4.79 18.98 7.20
C ALA A 135 -4.72 18.89 8.74
N ARG A 136 -3.54 19.19 9.31
CA ARG A 136 -3.33 19.18 10.76
C ARG A 136 -4.13 20.28 11.48
N LEU A 137 -4.31 21.43 10.87
CA LEU A 137 -5.14 22.52 11.40
C LEU A 137 -6.63 22.26 11.11
N ALA A 138 -6.95 21.79 9.91
CA ALA A 138 -8.33 21.56 9.46
C ALA A 138 -9.05 20.48 10.28
N LYS A 139 -8.33 19.47 10.82
CA LYS A 139 -8.96 18.39 11.63
C LYS A 139 -9.70 18.88 12.88
N HIS A 140 -9.40 20.10 13.36
CA HIS A 140 -10.10 20.71 14.50
C HIS A 140 -11.39 21.43 14.10
N VAL A 141 -11.59 21.69 12.80
CA VAL A 141 -12.74 22.43 12.25
C VAL A 141 -13.59 21.55 11.33
N VAL A 142 -12.94 20.64 10.59
CA VAL A 142 -13.58 19.73 9.63
C VAL A 142 -13.23 18.28 10.00
N SER A 143 -14.23 17.44 10.18
CA SER A 143 -14.02 16.03 10.61
C SER A 143 -13.55 15.12 9.48
N ASP A 144 -13.98 15.40 8.24
CA ASP A 144 -13.81 14.47 7.12
C ASP A 144 -13.41 15.18 5.82
N PHE A 145 -12.56 14.54 5.04
CA PHE A 145 -12.21 14.93 3.68
C PHE A 145 -13.01 14.12 2.68
N GLY A 146 -13.67 14.78 1.74
CA GLY A 146 -14.46 14.15 0.67
C GLY A 146 -13.71 14.18 -0.67
N PRO A 147 -12.91 13.17 -1.02
CA PRO A 147 -12.15 13.16 -2.28
C PRO A 147 -13.05 13.22 -3.51
N LEU A 148 -14.30 12.75 -3.40
CA LEU A 148 -15.29 12.75 -4.46
C LEU A 148 -16.29 13.91 -4.39
N ASP A 149 -16.17 14.85 -3.44
CA ASP A 149 -17.13 15.94 -3.28
C ASP A 149 -17.25 16.82 -4.54
N ARG A 150 -16.13 17.01 -5.25
CA ARG A 150 -16.05 17.79 -6.49
C ARG A 150 -15.84 16.93 -7.75
N ALA A 151 -15.90 15.59 -7.62
CA ALA A 151 -15.67 14.70 -8.75
C ALA A 151 -16.85 14.72 -9.72
N ASP A 152 -16.52 14.73 -11.03
CA ASP A 152 -17.51 14.54 -12.09
C ASP A 152 -17.66 13.04 -12.39
N PHE A 153 -18.78 12.46 -11.94
CA PHE A 153 -19.07 11.04 -12.10
C PHE A 153 -19.35 10.60 -13.55
N ARG A 154 -19.39 11.53 -14.51
CA ARG A 154 -19.44 11.20 -15.93
C ARG A 154 -18.07 10.80 -16.48
N GLN A 155 -17.01 11.12 -15.77
CA GLN A 155 -15.64 10.84 -16.19
C GLN A 155 -15.29 9.35 -15.98
N PRO A 156 -14.77 8.62 -17.00
CA PRO A 156 -14.48 7.19 -16.92
C PRO A 156 -13.51 6.83 -15.78
N HIS A 157 -12.52 7.65 -15.49
CA HIS A 157 -11.57 7.40 -14.41
C HIS A 157 -12.21 7.48 -13.02
N VAL A 158 -13.21 8.37 -12.82
CA VAL A 158 -13.98 8.46 -11.57
C VAL A 158 -14.86 7.22 -11.41
N GLN A 159 -15.54 6.80 -12.48
CA GLN A 159 -16.36 5.60 -12.48
C GLN A 159 -15.51 4.35 -12.20
N LYS A 160 -14.36 4.21 -12.87
CA LYS A 160 -13.40 3.11 -12.63
C LYS A 160 -12.93 3.09 -11.18
N PHE A 161 -12.61 4.25 -10.60
CA PHE A 161 -12.23 4.36 -9.19
C PHE A 161 -13.36 3.88 -8.25
N VAL A 162 -14.60 4.30 -8.49
CA VAL A 162 -15.76 3.90 -7.68
C VAL A 162 -16.04 2.41 -7.82
N LEU A 163 -16.09 1.88 -9.06
CA LEU A 163 -16.34 0.45 -9.32
C LEU A 163 -15.28 -0.45 -8.70
N ARG A 164 -14.03 -0.04 -8.73
CA ARG A 164 -12.92 -0.78 -8.10
C ARG A 164 -13.08 -0.92 -6.58
N ASN A 165 -13.73 0.07 -5.95
CA ASN A 165 -13.97 0.11 -4.51
C ASN A 165 -15.38 -0.36 -4.12
N ALA A 166 -16.20 -0.74 -5.07
CA ALA A 166 -17.53 -1.31 -4.87
C ALA A 166 -17.48 -2.85 -4.76
N PRO A 167 -18.52 -3.49 -4.21
CA PRO A 167 -18.70 -4.94 -4.32
C PRO A 167 -18.66 -5.40 -5.79
N PRO A 168 -18.15 -6.60 -6.09
CA PRO A 168 -17.99 -7.08 -7.48
C PRO A 168 -19.29 -7.17 -8.27
N ASP A 169 -20.40 -7.36 -7.59
CA ASP A 169 -21.76 -7.48 -8.12
C ASP A 169 -22.54 -6.15 -8.10
N ALA A 170 -21.92 -5.08 -7.65
CA ALA A 170 -22.60 -3.79 -7.54
C ALA A 170 -22.92 -3.21 -8.91
N VAL A 171 -24.19 -2.99 -9.18
CA VAL A 171 -24.67 -2.21 -10.31
C VAL A 171 -24.84 -0.76 -9.86
N ILE A 172 -24.04 0.16 -10.40
CA ILE A 172 -24.01 1.56 -10.00
C ILE A 172 -24.54 2.43 -11.15
N ASP A 173 -25.65 3.10 -10.91
CA ASP A 173 -26.17 4.12 -11.84
C ASP A 173 -25.50 5.47 -11.53
N PHE A 174 -24.50 5.81 -12.33
CA PHE A 174 -23.78 7.09 -12.22
C PHE A 174 -24.59 8.30 -12.73
N SER A 175 -25.81 8.12 -13.22
CA SER A 175 -26.74 9.20 -13.56
C SER A 175 -27.68 9.57 -12.39
N ASP A 176 -27.87 8.66 -11.44
CA ASP A 176 -28.72 8.88 -10.27
C ASP A 176 -28.04 9.75 -9.21
N LYS A 177 -28.63 10.91 -8.95
CA LYS A 177 -28.13 11.88 -7.94
C LYS A 177 -28.11 11.34 -6.51
N GLN A 178 -29.04 10.43 -6.17
CA GLN A 178 -29.10 9.83 -4.83
C GLN A 178 -27.96 8.81 -4.66
N VAL A 179 -27.71 8.01 -5.69
CA VAL A 179 -26.56 7.07 -5.73
C VAL A 179 -25.24 7.85 -5.62
N ILE A 180 -25.07 8.92 -6.39
CA ILE A 180 -23.89 9.77 -6.30
C ILE A 180 -23.72 10.38 -4.90
N ALA A 181 -24.79 10.88 -4.28
CA ALA A 181 -24.76 11.44 -2.94
C ALA A 181 -24.35 10.40 -1.88
N ALA A 182 -24.88 9.18 -2.00
CA ALA A 182 -24.50 8.06 -1.14
C ALA A 182 -23.02 7.69 -1.29
N ILE A 183 -22.51 7.60 -2.53
CA ILE A 183 -21.09 7.34 -2.83
C ILE A 183 -20.20 8.43 -2.21
N ARG A 184 -20.53 9.71 -2.40
CA ARG A 184 -19.77 10.83 -1.79
C ARG A 184 -19.74 10.74 -0.27
N LYS A 185 -20.87 10.40 0.36
CA LYS A 185 -20.95 10.23 1.82
C LYS A 185 -20.09 9.08 2.31
N GLN A 186 -20.10 7.94 1.60
CA GLN A 186 -19.34 6.74 1.96
C GLN A 186 -17.84 6.89 1.69
N ALA A 187 -17.45 7.68 0.69
CA ALA A 187 -16.05 7.92 0.33
C ALA A 187 -15.35 8.95 1.24
N ARG A 188 -16.01 9.46 2.27
CA ARG A 188 -15.41 10.43 3.20
C ARG A 188 -14.35 9.81 4.07
N ILE A 189 -13.18 10.44 4.09
CA ILE A 189 -12.01 9.97 4.82
C ILE A 189 -11.84 10.85 6.07
N PRO A 190 -11.77 10.27 7.27
CA PRO A 190 -11.52 11.01 8.51
C PRO A 190 -10.18 11.74 8.46
N LEU A 191 -10.18 13.04 8.78
CA LEU A 191 -8.94 13.85 8.75
C LEU A 191 -7.94 13.45 9.83
N ASP A 192 -8.39 12.86 10.93
CA ASP A 192 -7.52 12.30 11.95
C ASP A 192 -6.72 11.10 11.40
N ALA A 193 -7.33 10.23 10.58
CA ALA A 193 -6.63 9.15 9.91
C ALA A 193 -5.61 9.67 8.86
N VAL A 194 -5.98 10.73 8.12
CA VAL A 194 -5.04 11.40 7.21
C VAL A 194 -3.85 11.99 7.97
N ASP A 195 -4.08 12.62 9.14
CA ASP A 195 -3.00 13.13 10.01
C ASP A 195 -2.05 12.00 10.45
N GLN A 196 -2.57 10.79 10.75
CA GLN A 196 -1.75 9.63 11.09
C GLN A 196 -0.89 9.16 9.90
N LEU A 197 -1.46 9.13 8.69
CA LEU A 197 -0.68 8.85 7.48
C LEU A 197 0.46 9.87 7.28
N LEU A 198 0.20 11.15 7.50
CA LEU A 198 1.20 12.21 7.38
C LEU A 198 2.30 12.11 8.46
N GLN A 199 1.96 11.69 9.67
CA GLN A 199 2.94 11.42 10.73
C GLN A 199 3.85 10.26 10.36
N LEU A 200 3.29 9.14 9.88
CA LEU A 200 4.04 7.98 9.40
C LEU A 200 4.95 8.37 8.22
N ASN A 201 4.44 9.15 7.27
CA ASN A 201 5.22 9.66 6.14
C ASN A 201 6.42 10.49 6.62
N LYS A 202 6.19 11.46 7.51
CA LYS A 202 7.27 12.32 8.07
C LYS A 202 8.35 11.49 8.75
N LEU A 203 7.96 10.45 9.49
CA LEU A 203 8.89 9.54 10.15
C LEU A 203 9.69 8.73 9.12
N ALA A 204 9.02 8.10 8.15
CA ALA A 204 9.65 7.30 7.11
C ALA A 204 10.66 8.13 6.28
N VAL A 205 10.30 9.35 5.89
CA VAL A 205 11.18 10.28 5.15
C VAL A 205 12.44 10.63 5.95
N ARG A 206 12.31 10.84 7.27
CA ARG A 206 13.45 11.12 8.14
C ARG A 206 14.40 9.93 8.27
N GLU A 207 13.83 8.73 8.32
CA GLU A 207 14.59 7.50 8.58
C GLU A 207 15.08 6.79 7.33
N LEU A 208 14.65 7.24 6.14
CA LEU A 208 15.01 6.67 4.85
C LEU A 208 16.54 6.45 4.66
N PRO A 209 17.46 7.39 5.04
CA PRO A 209 18.90 7.18 4.92
C PRO A 209 19.45 6.04 5.79
N HIS A 210 18.67 5.57 6.76
CA HIS A 210 19.08 4.50 7.68
C HIS A 210 18.53 3.12 7.28
N VAL A 211 17.70 3.04 6.23
CA VAL A 211 17.23 1.77 5.65
C VAL A 211 18.28 1.24 4.70
N ARG A 212 18.90 0.09 5.02
CA ARG A 212 20.08 -0.45 4.32
C ARG A 212 19.88 -1.80 3.65
N VAL A 213 18.69 -2.40 3.79
CA VAL A 213 18.35 -3.67 3.12
C VAL A 213 18.24 -3.47 1.61
N PRO A 214 18.49 -4.50 0.78
CA PRO A 214 18.22 -4.46 -0.65
C PRO A 214 16.82 -3.93 -0.95
N ALA A 215 16.67 -3.08 -1.96
CA ALA A 215 15.42 -2.36 -2.23
C ALA A 215 15.06 -2.30 -3.72
N LEU A 216 13.86 -2.74 -4.08
CA LEU A 216 13.24 -2.47 -5.38
C LEU A 216 12.17 -1.38 -5.19
N ILE A 217 12.30 -0.29 -5.93
CA ILE A 217 11.36 0.84 -5.92
C ILE A 217 10.61 0.83 -7.25
N ALA A 218 9.28 0.70 -7.23
CA ALA A 218 8.45 0.68 -8.43
C ALA A 218 7.44 1.85 -8.42
N GLN A 219 7.29 2.51 -9.58
CA GLN A 219 6.41 3.67 -9.72
C GLN A 219 5.74 3.71 -11.09
N GLY A 220 4.42 3.95 -11.10
CA GLY A 220 3.68 4.24 -12.32
C GLY A 220 3.91 5.67 -12.81
N ARG A 221 4.11 5.83 -14.11
CA ARG A 221 4.30 7.16 -14.74
C ARG A 221 3.02 8.00 -14.71
N HIS A 222 1.85 7.35 -14.69
CA HIS A 222 0.54 7.98 -14.64
C HIS A 222 -0.08 7.99 -13.24
N ASP A 223 0.74 7.91 -12.20
CA ASP A 223 0.28 7.99 -10.81
C ASP A 223 -0.12 9.43 -10.46
N HIS A 224 -1.44 9.63 -10.27
CA HIS A 224 -2.03 10.90 -9.88
C HIS A 224 -2.28 11.01 -8.36
N VAL A 225 -2.06 9.92 -7.62
CA VAL A 225 -2.22 9.86 -6.15
C VAL A 225 -0.90 10.22 -5.47
N VAL A 226 0.18 9.58 -5.90
CA VAL A 226 1.54 9.82 -5.41
C VAL A 226 2.38 10.41 -6.52
N SER A 227 3.04 11.53 -6.24
CA SER A 227 3.95 12.15 -7.22
C SER A 227 5.05 11.16 -7.62
N PRO A 228 5.31 10.94 -8.92
CA PRO A 228 6.42 10.12 -9.39
C PRO A 228 7.79 10.55 -8.85
N HIS A 229 7.96 11.82 -8.46
CA HIS A 229 9.16 12.29 -7.75
C HIS A 229 9.41 11.56 -6.42
N SER A 230 8.40 10.90 -5.84
CA SER A 230 8.58 10.11 -4.61
C SER A 230 9.53 8.94 -4.83
N ALA A 231 9.38 8.20 -5.93
CA ALA A 231 10.26 7.07 -6.24
C ALA A 231 11.70 7.50 -6.45
N GLN A 232 11.92 8.59 -7.19
CA GLN A 232 13.25 9.18 -7.37
C GLN A 232 13.87 9.62 -6.03
N ALA A 233 13.08 10.30 -5.19
CA ALA A 233 13.52 10.75 -3.87
C ALA A 233 13.86 9.57 -2.92
N ILE A 234 13.12 8.46 -3.01
CA ILE A 234 13.46 7.23 -2.28
C ILE A 234 14.79 6.69 -2.79
N TYR A 235 14.91 6.50 -4.11
CA TYR A 235 16.12 5.95 -4.72
C TYR A 235 17.38 6.75 -4.36
N GLU A 236 17.31 8.07 -4.36
CA GLU A 236 18.44 8.94 -4.03
C GLU A 236 18.80 8.90 -2.54
N ARG A 237 17.81 8.78 -1.66
CA ARG A 237 17.99 9.01 -0.22
C ARG A 237 18.04 7.75 0.64
N ILE A 238 17.55 6.60 0.14
CA ILE A 238 17.61 5.34 0.87
C ILE A 238 19.07 4.93 1.10
N GLY A 239 19.38 4.48 2.31
CA GLY A 239 20.73 4.09 2.71
C GLY A 239 21.20 2.76 2.13
N SER A 240 20.34 2.02 1.42
CA SER A 240 20.71 0.81 0.70
C SER A 240 21.70 1.10 -0.42
N THR A 241 22.74 0.29 -0.54
CA THR A 241 23.68 0.27 -1.68
C THR A 241 23.21 -0.63 -2.80
N ASP A 242 22.40 -1.66 -2.49
CA ASP A 242 21.73 -2.55 -3.45
C ASP A 242 20.29 -2.07 -3.64
N LYS A 243 20.07 -1.26 -4.69
CA LYS A 243 18.78 -0.63 -4.96
C LYS A 243 18.49 -0.52 -6.44
N GLN A 244 17.24 -0.75 -6.80
CA GLN A 244 16.75 -0.71 -8.18
C GLN A 244 15.54 0.23 -8.26
N LEU A 245 15.38 0.92 -9.39
CA LEU A 245 14.25 1.79 -9.69
C LEU A 245 13.55 1.33 -10.97
N LEU A 246 12.31 0.91 -10.85
CA LEU A 246 11.45 0.46 -11.94
C LEU A 246 10.38 1.51 -12.24
N TRP A 247 10.34 1.97 -13.48
CA TRP A 247 9.30 2.83 -14.00
C TRP A 247 8.34 2.03 -14.86
N LEU A 248 7.04 2.12 -14.56
CA LEU A 248 5.96 1.45 -15.28
C LEU A 248 5.22 2.47 -16.16
N PRO A 249 5.46 2.47 -17.47
CA PRO A 249 5.09 3.58 -18.35
C PRO A 249 3.58 3.77 -18.52
N HIS A 250 2.78 2.70 -18.42
CA HIS A 250 1.33 2.72 -18.64
C HIS A 250 0.51 2.59 -17.35
N SER A 251 1.17 2.51 -16.20
CA SER A 251 0.54 2.27 -14.91
C SER A 251 0.30 3.54 -14.13
N ALA A 252 -0.80 3.53 -13.37
CA ALA A 252 -1.15 4.54 -12.38
C ALA A 252 -0.67 4.11 -10.97
N HIS A 253 -1.54 4.17 -9.93
CA HIS A 253 -1.13 4.05 -8.54
C HIS A 253 -1.08 2.60 -8.00
N VAL A 254 -2.10 1.77 -8.28
CA VAL A 254 -2.20 0.43 -7.68
C VAL A 254 -1.55 -0.59 -8.62
N LEU A 255 -0.23 -0.56 -8.66
CA LEU A 255 0.60 -1.23 -9.65
C LEU A 255 0.26 -2.71 -9.92
N PRO A 256 -0.12 -3.54 -8.91
CA PRO A 256 -0.47 -4.95 -9.19
C PRO A 256 -1.76 -5.15 -9.98
N LEU A 257 -2.57 -4.09 -10.17
CA LEU A 257 -3.84 -4.11 -10.91
C LEU A 257 -3.81 -3.22 -12.17
N GLU A 258 -2.65 -2.68 -12.51
CA GLU A 258 -2.46 -1.76 -13.63
C GLU A 258 -1.92 -2.48 -14.88
N PRO A 259 -1.91 -1.84 -16.06
CA PRO A 259 -1.53 -2.48 -17.33
C PRO A 259 -0.15 -3.16 -17.30
N ASP A 260 0.83 -2.55 -16.64
CA ASP A 260 2.21 -3.09 -16.60
C ASP A 260 2.42 -4.11 -15.44
N HIS A 261 1.35 -4.70 -14.87
CA HIS A 261 1.47 -5.66 -13.76
C HIS A 261 2.38 -6.85 -14.09
N ALA A 262 2.40 -7.32 -15.33
CA ALA A 262 3.25 -8.43 -15.74
C ALA A 262 4.75 -8.07 -15.64
N GLU A 263 5.13 -6.84 -16.04
CA GLU A 263 6.49 -6.31 -15.89
C GLU A 263 6.86 -6.16 -14.41
N LEU A 264 5.95 -5.60 -13.60
CA LEU A 264 6.13 -5.53 -12.15
C LEU A 264 6.39 -6.91 -11.53
N PHE A 265 5.56 -7.92 -11.86
CA PHE A 265 5.67 -9.26 -11.30
C PHE A 265 6.99 -9.92 -11.71
N ALA A 266 7.43 -9.73 -12.95
CA ALA A 266 8.72 -10.21 -13.43
C ALA A 266 9.89 -9.56 -12.68
N ALA A 267 9.85 -8.24 -12.48
CA ALA A 267 10.88 -7.49 -11.77
C ALA A 267 10.95 -7.91 -10.28
N VAL A 268 9.80 -8.03 -9.60
CA VAL A 268 9.76 -8.50 -8.21
C VAL A 268 10.29 -9.92 -8.10
N ARG A 269 9.94 -10.82 -9.04
CA ARG A 269 10.47 -12.19 -9.06
C ARG A 269 11.98 -12.24 -9.27
N GLN A 270 12.52 -11.41 -10.16
CA GLN A 270 13.97 -11.29 -10.36
C GLN A 270 14.66 -10.81 -9.08
N PHE A 271 14.08 -9.81 -8.42
CA PHE A 271 14.59 -9.27 -7.15
C PHE A 271 14.54 -10.32 -6.02
N VAL A 272 13.45 -11.11 -5.94
CA VAL A 272 13.38 -12.27 -5.01
C VAL A 272 14.53 -13.23 -5.26
N GLY A 273 14.85 -13.57 -6.52
CA GLY A 273 15.97 -14.44 -6.86
C GLY A 273 17.33 -13.88 -6.39
N GLN A 274 17.54 -12.58 -6.47
CA GLN A 274 18.77 -11.92 -5.99
C GLN A 274 18.87 -11.95 -4.45
N VAL A 275 17.76 -11.76 -3.75
CA VAL A 275 17.70 -11.82 -2.28
C VAL A 275 17.81 -13.24 -1.76
N ALA A 276 17.34 -14.22 -2.54
CA ALA A 276 17.38 -15.65 -2.20
C ALA A 276 18.78 -16.25 -2.30
N GLY A 277 19.58 -15.80 -3.31
CA GLY A 277 20.94 -16.29 -3.59
C GLY A 277 21.92 -15.95 -2.57
#